data_47abd2aa04bb278d4489db0cadd206b0
#
_entry.id   47abd2aa04bb278d4489db0cadd206b0
#
_cell.length_a   1.000
_cell.length_b   1.000
_cell.length_c   1.000
_cell.angle_alpha   90.00
_cell.angle_beta   90.00
_cell.angle_gamma   90.00
#
_symmetry.space_group_name_H-M   'P 1'
#
loop_
_entity.id
_entity.type
_entity.pdbx_description
1 polymer ?
#
loop_
_entity_poly.entity_id
_entity_poly.type
_entity_poly.pdbx_seq_one_letter_code
_entity_poly.pdbx_strand_id
1 'polypeptide(L)'
;RQEPLQQVVVSANKYISLKEAFAEAWKTLLCKNYRFNNYEHTWYTGAQFDQYGTYELEPYIMPEDWGITRRVMKKDLIGTGDFLWYEFHPEATLKAEKASVPLLLLLHGNNNDPRTQAETSGFIELAVEENFIVAELEWQGNGYAPMGLDGIEQVVYHLLKTYPQIDPSRVYAEGLSAGAATATGLGIRKSHVFAAVGAQSAGLTTDRYMFGYSGEALMNEAVQKRGSVETAYFSVTGTDDEVVPFVNENNWRTNAFFCAWTAYQTMNGMEVSSRPDFSKDATFGIALKDREVISTNKRVTMEAGVLYKGDIPLIKVVAVNDYGHWNFKPDARLMWDFMKQFSRDPRTKKLVYGKR
;
A
#
# COMPACT_ATOMS: atom_id res chain seq x y z
N ARG A 1 -26.90 6.26 -11.09
CA ARG A 1 -26.00 5.81 -10.00
C ARG A 1 -26.62 4.72 -9.14
N GLN A 2 -27.92 4.71 -8.90
CA GLN A 2 -28.57 3.74 -8.04
C GLN A 2 -28.78 2.37 -8.69
N GLU A 3 -28.99 2.32 -10.00
CA GLU A 3 -29.23 1.05 -10.70
C GLU A 3 -28.12 0.01 -10.55
N PRO A 4 -26.85 0.35 -10.75
CA PRO A 4 -25.78 -0.61 -10.55
C PRO A 4 -25.68 -1.09 -9.10
N LEU A 5 -25.90 -0.21 -8.14
CA LEU A 5 -25.91 -0.56 -6.72
C LEU A 5 -27.06 -1.51 -6.40
N GLN A 6 -28.23 -1.27 -6.95
CA GLN A 6 -29.38 -2.16 -6.79
C GLN A 6 -29.13 -3.55 -7.38
N GLN A 7 -28.47 -3.63 -8.55
CA GLN A 7 -28.10 -4.90 -9.15
C GLN A 7 -27.12 -5.68 -8.28
N VAL A 8 -26.16 -5.01 -7.70
CA VAL A 8 -25.21 -5.61 -6.78
C VAL A 8 -25.90 -6.13 -5.51
N VAL A 9 -26.82 -5.35 -4.94
CA VAL A 9 -27.58 -5.73 -3.75
C VAL A 9 -28.50 -6.94 -4.03
N VAL A 10 -29.14 -6.98 -5.17
CA VAL A 10 -30.00 -8.12 -5.56
C VAL A 10 -29.22 -9.42 -5.63
N SER A 11 -27.99 -9.40 -6.10
CA SER A 11 -27.15 -10.59 -6.15
C SER A 11 -26.60 -11.02 -4.78
N ALA A 12 -26.61 -10.14 -3.79
CA ALA A 12 -26.12 -10.42 -2.43
C ALA A 12 -26.92 -11.47 -1.66
N ASN A 13 -28.10 -11.85 -2.14
CA ASN A 13 -28.91 -12.91 -1.54
C ASN A 13 -28.35 -14.33 -1.77
N LYS A 14 -27.39 -14.45 -2.68
CA LYS A 14 -26.74 -15.73 -2.95
C LYS A 14 -25.58 -15.94 -1.97
N TYR A 15 -25.67 -16.99 -1.17
CA TYR A 15 -24.54 -17.40 -0.33
C TYR A 15 -23.44 -18.01 -1.18
N ILE A 16 -22.26 -17.42 -1.13
CA ILE A 16 -21.03 -17.93 -1.75
C ILE A 16 -19.87 -17.81 -0.78
N SER A 17 -18.82 -18.59 -0.98
CA SER A 17 -17.59 -18.46 -0.20
C SER A 17 -16.85 -17.17 -0.56
N LEU A 18 -15.98 -16.69 0.34
CA LEU A 18 -15.12 -15.54 0.04
C LEU A 18 -14.24 -15.79 -1.18
N LYS A 19 -13.76 -17.02 -1.36
CA LYS A 19 -12.96 -17.40 -2.53
C LYS A 19 -13.72 -17.23 -3.84
N GLU A 20 -14.97 -17.69 -3.88
CA GLU A 20 -15.85 -17.50 -5.04
C GLU A 20 -16.16 -16.03 -5.26
N ALA A 21 -16.39 -15.27 -4.17
CA ALA A 21 -16.64 -13.85 -4.23
C ALA A 21 -15.47 -13.09 -4.86
N PHE A 22 -14.23 -13.41 -4.47
CA PHE A 22 -13.04 -12.84 -5.07
C PHE A 22 -12.88 -13.21 -6.54
N ALA A 23 -13.10 -14.47 -6.90
CA ALA A 23 -13.00 -14.90 -8.29
C ALA A 23 -14.02 -14.17 -9.17
N GLU A 24 -15.21 -13.91 -8.68
CA GLU A 24 -16.26 -13.18 -9.39
C GLU A 24 -15.98 -11.69 -9.48
N ALA A 25 -15.59 -11.07 -8.37
CA ALA A 25 -15.19 -9.66 -8.34
C ALA A 25 -13.96 -9.40 -9.22
N TRP A 26 -12.97 -10.28 -9.18
CA TRP A 26 -11.77 -10.16 -10.00
C TRP A 26 -12.06 -10.22 -11.50
N LYS A 27 -12.95 -11.10 -11.94
CA LYS A 27 -13.40 -11.14 -13.34
C LYS A 27 -13.99 -9.81 -13.78
N THR A 28 -14.77 -9.17 -12.93
CA THR A 28 -15.37 -7.87 -13.19
C THR A 28 -14.31 -6.77 -13.26
N LEU A 29 -13.37 -6.77 -12.33
CA LEU A 29 -12.28 -5.79 -12.27
C LEU A 29 -11.31 -5.87 -13.45
N LEU A 30 -11.04 -7.09 -13.94
CA LEU A 30 -10.18 -7.33 -15.10
C LEU A 30 -10.93 -7.23 -16.43
N CYS A 31 -12.25 -7.09 -16.41
CA CYS A 31 -13.02 -6.91 -17.63
C CYS A 31 -12.58 -5.62 -18.34
N LYS A 32 -12.30 -5.73 -19.63
CA LYS A 32 -11.83 -4.59 -20.45
C LYS A 32 -12.78 -3.39 -20.43
N ASN A 33 -14.05 -3.61 -20.13
CA ASN A 33 -15.05 -2.57 -20.03
C ASN A 33 -15.03 -1.85 -18.66
N TYR A 34 -14.22 -2.33 -17.73
CA TYR A 34 -14.09 -1.81 -16.39
C TYR A 34 -12.91 -0.82 -16.25
N ARG A 35 -12.55 -0.17 -17.33
CA ARG A 35 -11.63 0.97 -17.27
C ARG A 35 -12.43 2.19 -16.86
N PHE A 36 -12.22 2.62 -15.66
CA PHE A 36 -12.87 3.79 -15.11
C PHE A 36 -12.32 5.05 -15.77
N ASN A 37 -13.11 5.64 -16.66
CA ASN A 37 -12.76 6.91 -17.28
C ASN A 37 -13.07 8.10 -16.36
N ASN A 38 -13.82 7.86 -15.29
CA ASN A 38 -14.17 8.86 -14.29
C ASN A 38 -14.46 8.21 -12.94
N TYR A 39 -14.54 9.02 -11.89
CA TYR A 39 -14.79 8.57 -10.52
C TYR A 39 -16.13 7.87 -10.30
N GLU A 40 -17.07 8.07 -11.18
CA GLU A 40 -18.42 7.53 -11.02
C GLU A 40 -18.50 6.02 -11.06
N HIS A 41 -17.46 5.36 -11.54
CA HIS A 41 -17.45 3.92 -11.72
C HIS A 41 -16.68 3.16 -10.65
N THR A 42 -15.83 3.81 -9.89
CA THR A 42 -14.92 3.12 -8.98
C THR A 42 -15.61 2.56 -7.72
N TRP A 43 -16.72 3.12 -7.29
CA TRP A 43 -17.51 2.59 -6.20
C TRP A 43 -18.07 1.18 -6.45
N TYR A 44 -18.13 0.76 -7.70
CA TYR A 44 -18.52 -0.60 -8.05
C TYR A 44 -17.65 -1.66 -7.40
N THR A 45 -16.38 -1.43 -7.37
CA THR A 45 -15.42 -2.36 -6.74
C THR A 45 -15.73 -2.53 -5.26
N GLY A 46 -15.91 -1.44 -4.54
CA GLY A 46 -16.33 -1.47 -3.15
C GLY A 46 -17.66 -2.18 -2.95
N ALA A 47 -18.64 -1.89 -3.78
CA ALA A 47 -19.95 -2.51 -3.73
C ALA A 47 -19.90 -4.03 -3.92
N GLN A 48 -19.09 -4.53 -4.86
CA GLN A 48 -18.94 -5.95 -5.11
C GLN A 48 -18.33 -6.70 -3.93
N PHE A 49 -17.30 -6.16 -3.34
CA PHE A 49 -16.69 -6.77 -2.15
C PHE A 49 -17.63 -6.70 -0.95
N ASP A 50 -18.40 -5.64 -0.82
CA ASP A 50 -19.34 -5.49 0.28
C ASP A 50 -20.51 -6.48 0.22
N GLN A 51 -21.07 -6.73 -0.97
CA GLN A 51 -22.17 -7.70 -1.09
C GLN A 51 -21.78 -9.10 -0.64
N TYR A 52 -20.50 -9.43 -0.67
CA TYR A 52 -19.95 -10.68 -0.17
C TYR A 52 -19.54 -10.61 1.31
N GLY A 53 -19.79 -9.49 1.97
CA GLY A 53 -19.48 -9.29 3.38
C GLY A 53 -17.99 -9.07 3.66
N THR A 54 -17.23 -8.60 2.68
CA THR A 54 -15.80 -8.32 2.83
C THR A 54 -15.54 -6.87 3.22
N TYR A 55 -16.48 -5.98 2.91
CA TYR A 55 -16.38 -4.57 3.17
C TYR A 55 -17.78 -3.94 3.30
N GLU A 56 -17.91 -2.89 4.06
CA GLU A 56 -19.19 -2.19 4.23
C GLU A 56 -19.53 -1.36 3.00
N LEU A 57 -20.73 -1.55 2.47
CA LEU A 57 -21.18 -0.83 1.29
C LEU A 57 -21.49 0.61 1.65
N GLU A 58 -20.67 1.52 1.19
CA GLU A 58 -20.91 2.94 1.25
C GLU A 58 -21.06 3.51 -0.15
N PRO A 59 -22.04 4.40 -0.38
CA PRO A 59 -22.10 5.12 -1.64
C PRO A 59 -20.80 5.88 -1.87
N TYR A 60 -20.33 5.87 -3.12
CA TYR A 60 -19.20 6.69 -3.48
C TYR A 60 -19.53 8.17 -3.28
N ILE A 61 -18.67 8.85 -2.56
CA ILE A 61 -18.75 10.29 -2.32
C ILE A 61 -17.60 10.94 -3.06
N MET A 62 -17.89 11.97 -3.85
CA MET A 62 -16.85 12.74 -4.52
C MET A 62 -15.92 13.37 -3.47
N PRO A 63 -14.60 13.39 -3.69
CA PRO A 63 -13.65 13.98 -2.73
C PRO A 63 -14.01 15.42 -2.33
N GLU A 64 -14.56 16.17 -3.23
CA GLU A 64 -15.00 17.56 -2.99
C GLU A 64 -16.13 17.65 -1.94
N ASP A 65 -17.00 16.64 -1.86
CA ASP A 65 -18.08 16.55 -0.85
C ASP A 65 -17.53 16.29 0.56
N TRP A 66 -16.30 15.78 0.65
CA TRP A 66 -15.59 15.55 1.91
C TRP A 66 -14.66 16.70 2.31
N GLY A 67 -14.70 17.80 1.56
CA GLY A 67 -13.79 18.92 1.78
C GLY A 67 -12.34 18.60 1.33
N ILE A 68 -12.20 17.88 0.23
CA ILE A 68 -10.91 17.58 -0.40
C ILE A 68 -10.81 18.31 -1.73
N THR A 69 -9.76 19.09 -1.90
CA THR A 69 -9.37 19.61 -3.21
C THR A 69 -8.59 18.57 -3.98
N ARG A 70 -9.12 18.15 -5.11
CA ARG A 70 -8.47 17.24 -6.04
C ARG A 70 -7.79 18.00 -7.17
N ARG A 71 -6.57 17.59 -7.50
CA ARG A 71 -5.81 18.12 -8.64
C ARG A 71 -5.34 16.99 -9.53
N VAL A 72 -5.42 17.17 -10.84
CA VAL A 72 -4.88 16.25 -11.84
C VAL A 72 -3.66 16.90 -12.45
N MET A 73 -2.50 16.25 -12.31
CA MET A 73 -1.22 16.81 -12.71
C MET A 73 -0.63 16.01 -13.87
N LYS A 74 -0.21 16.73 -14.91
CA LYS A 74 0.50 16.19 -16.06
C LYS A 74 1.75 17.04 -16.26
N LYS A 75 2.92 16.45 -16.00
CA LYS A 75 4.16 17.23 -16.05
C LYS A 75 5.37 16.36 -16.36
N ASP A 76 6.20 16.84 -17.27
CA ASP A 76 7.52 16.26 -17.51
C ASP A 76 8.51 16.79 -16.44
N LEU A 77 8.95 15.89 -15.57
CA LEU A 77 9.87 16.22 -14.48
C LEU A 77 11.33 15.86 -14.79
N ILE A 78 11.55 14.92 -15.73
CA ILE A 78 12.90 14.38 -15.98
C ILE A 78 13.26 14.31 -17.48
N GLY A 79 12.48 14.92 -18.36
CA GLY A 79 12.74 14.95 -19.80
C GLY A 79 12.35 13.67 -20.56
N THR A 80 11.53 12.80 -19.99
CA THR A 80 11.08 11.54 -20.59
C THR A 80 9.63 11.57 -21.09
N GLY A 81 8.96 12.69 -20.94
CA GLY A 81 7.53 12.86 -21.21
C GLY A 81 6.75 13.13 -19.92
N ASP A 82 5.46 13.42 -20.08
CA ASP A 82 4.62 13.79 -18.97
C ASP A 82 4.34 12.60 -18.05
N PHE A 83 4.56 12.80 -16.75
CA PHE A 83 4.02 11.97 -15.69
C PHE A 83 2.58 12.40 -15.39
N LEU A 84 1.73 11.43 -15.05
CA LEU A 84 0.38 11.67 -14.58
C LEU A 84 0.27 11.30 -13.10
N TRP A 85 -0.29 12.20 -12.29
CA TRP A 85 -0.70 11.86 -10.93
C TRP A 85 -1.90 12.69 -10.49
N TYR A 86 -2.60 12.19 -9.48
CA TYR A 86 -3.72 12.86 -8.83
C TYR A 86 -3.32 13.28 -7.43
N GLU A 87 -3.69 14.49 -7.03
CA GLU A 87 -3.44 15.00 -5.68
C GLU A 87 -4.76 15.17 -4.95
N PHE A 88 -4.77 14.78 -3.70
CA PHE A 88 -5.91 14.93 -2.79
C PHE A 88 -5.46 15.72 -1.57
N HIS A 89 -5.98 16.93 -1.46
CA HIS A 89 -5.66 17.89 -0.41
C HIS A 89 -6.88 18.09 0.47
N PRO A 90 -6.96 17.47 1.66
CA PRO A 90 -7.96 17.85 2.66
C PRO A 90 -7.87 19.34 2.96
N GLU A 91 -9.01 20.00 3.17
CA GLU A 91 -9.08 21.45 3.33
C GLU A 91 -8.13 21.97 4.43
N ALA A 92 -8.06 21.25 5.55
CA ALA A 92 -7.14 21.61 6.64
C ALA A 92 -5.66 21.63 6.23
N THR A 93 -5.26 20.85 5.24
CA THR A 93 -3.86 20.80 4.77
C THR A 93 -3.49 21.99 3.90
N LEU A 94 -4.46 22.63 3.24
CA LEU A 94 -4.22 23.77 2.36
C LEU A 94 -3.72 25.01 3.11
N LYS A 95 -4.13 25.15 4.38
CA LYS A 95 -3.79 26.28 5.25
C LYS A 95 -2.86 25.90 6.39
N ALA A 96 -2.30 24.69 6.34
CA ALA A 96 -1.42 24.20 7.38
C ALA A 96 -0.08 24.95 7.41
N GLU A 97 0.56 24.95 8.57
CA GLU A 97 1.87 25.54 8.76
C GLU A 97 2.94 24.80 7.94
N LYS A 98 4.04 25.50 7.69
CA LYS A 98 5.20 24.91 7.00
C LYS A 98 5.68 23.65 7.71
N ALA A 99 5.96 22.60 6.93
CA ALA A 99 6.50 21.32 7.38
C ALA A 99 5.69 20.66 8.51
N SER A 100 4.35 20.70 8.40
CA SER A 100 3.43 20.14 9.41
C SER A 100 2.58 18.97 8.90
N VAL A 101 2.50 18.75 7.59
CA VAL A 101 1.57 17.80 6.98
C VAL A 101 2.32 16.61 6.39
N PRO A 102 1.94 15.36 6.71
CA PRO A 102 2.48 14.17 6.04
C PRO A 102 2.09 14.08 4.57
N LEU A 103 2.92 13.39 3.79
CA LEU A 103 2.64 13.02 2.41
C LEU A 103 2.60 11.50 2.27
N LEU A 104 1.52 10.96 1.71
CA LEU A 104 1.39 9.56 1.34
C LEU A 104 1.29 9.43 -0.18
N LEU A 105 2.19 8.65 -0.77
CA LEU A 105 2.06 8.21 -2.16
C LEU A 105 1.28 6.90 -2.21
N LEU A 106 0.32 6.81 -3.13
CA LEU A 106 -0.40 5.57 -3.43
C LEU A 106 -0.04 5.06 -4.83
N LEU A 107 0.21 3.76 -4.91
CA LEU A 107 0.63 3.07 -6.12
C LEU A 107 -0.36 1.96 -6.46
N HIS A 108 -1.06 2.11 -7.58
CA HIS A 108 -2.06 1.12 -8.01
C HIS A 108 -1.43 -0.21 -8.42
N GLY A 109 -2.26 -1.26 -8.50
CA GLY A 109 -1.87 -2.56 -9.00
C GLY A 109 -1.65 -2.56 -10.52
N ASN A 110 -1.10 -3.67 -11.03
CA ASN A 110 -0.75 -3.81 -12.44
C ASN A 110 -1.94 -3.50 -13.36
N ASN A 111 -1.76 -2.55 -14.27
CA ASN A 111 -2.76 -2.07 -15.24
C ASN A 111 -4.05 -1.53 -14.60
N ASN A 112 -4.06 -1.23 -13.31
CA ASN A 112 -5.19 -0.55 -12.69
C ASN A 112 -5.15 0.96 -12.98
N ASP A 113 -6.24 1.61 -12.68
CA ASP A 113 -6.35 3.06 -12.67
C ASP A 113 -5.94 3.62 -11.30
N PRO A 114 -5.17 4.71 -11.22
CA PRO A 114 -4.81 5.33 -9.93
C PRO A 114 -6.02 5.63 -9.04
N ARG A 115 -7.12 6.08 -9.63
CA ARG A 115 -8.35 6.37 -8.90
C ARG A 115 -8.94 5.16 -8.21
N THR A 116 -8.79 3.98 -8.78
CA THR A 116 -9.20 2.72 -8.13
C THR A 116 -8.43 2.49 -6.83
N GLN A 117 -7.13 2.76 -6.82
CA GLN A 117 -6.33 2.67 -5.60
C GLN A 117 -6.77 3.69 -4.55
N ALA A 118 -7.04 4.93 -4.94
CA ALA A 118 -7.55 5.95 -4.03
C ALA A 118 -8.83 5.50 -3.33
N GLU A 119 -9.78 4.99 -4.09
CA GLU A 119 -11.11 4.69 -3.59
C GLU A 119 -11.21 3.37 -2.85
N THR A 120 -10.40 2.38 -3.22
CA THR A 120 -10.49 1.03 -2.63
C THR A 120 -9.52 0.78 -1.50
N SER A 121 -8.50 1.61 -1.34
CA SER A 121 -7.49 1.44 -0.30
C SER A 121 -7.90 1.93 1.08
N GLY A 122 -8.85 2.88 1.17
CA GLY A 122 -9.28 3.50 2.43
C GLY A 122 -8.45 4.70 2.86
N PHE A 123 -7.41 5.08 2.13
CA PHE A 123 -6.53 6.18 2.53
C PHE A 123 -7.10 7.57 2.27
N ILE A 124 -8.05 7.72 1.36
CA ILE A 124 -8.69 9.02 1.15
C ILE A 124 -9.54 9.41 2.37
N GLU A 125 -10.30 8.46 2.91
CA GLU A 125 -11.06 8.66 4.14
C GLU A 125 -10.15 9.01 5.31
N LEU A 126 -9.03 8.29 5.45
CA LEU A 126 -8.03 8.58 6.49
C LEU A 126 -7.36 9.94 6.32
N ALA A 127 -7.12 10.37 5.08
CA ALA A 127 -6.52 11.67 4.81
C ALA A 127 -7.37 12.81 5.34
N VAL A 128 -8.70 12.68 5.27
CA VAL A 128 -9.64 13.65 5.86
C VAL A 128 -9.56 13.66 7.38
N GLU A 129 -9.54 12.48 7.99
CA GLU A 129 -9.51 12.34 9.46
C GLU A 129 -8.16 12.77 10.06
N GLU A 130 -7.07 12.42 9.40
CA GLU A 130 -5.70 12.56 9.94
C GLU A 130 -4.93 13.76 9.34
N ASN A 131 -5.52 14.46 8.40
CA ASN A 131 -4.96 15.65 7.76
C ASN A 131 -3.59 15.41 7.10
N PHE A 132 -3.54 14.52 6.13
CA PHE A 132 -2.38 14.33 5.26
C PHE A 132 -2.74 14.49 3.79
N ILE A 133 -1.74 14.80 2.97
CA ILE A 133 -1.89 14.92 1.52
C ILE A 133 -1.61 13.55 0.90
N VAL A 134 -2.43 13.18 -0.08
CA VAL A 134 -2.27 11.94 -0.86
C VAL A 134 -1.91 12.30 -2.30
N ALA A 135 -0.91 11.63 -2.85
CA ALA A 135 -0.60 11.64 -4.27
C ALA A 135 -0.75 10.23 -4.84
N GLU A 136 -1.67 10.10 -5.78
CA GLU A 136 -1.98 8.87 -6.52
C GLU A 136 -1.23 8.87 -7.84
N LEU A 137 -0.25 7.98 -8.00
CA LEU A 137 0.63 8.02 -9.15
C LEU A 137 0.20 7.05 -10.25
N GLU A 138 0.14 7.53 -11.50
CA GLU A 138 0.15 6.64 -12.67
C GLU A 138 1.59 6.21 -12.94
N TRP A 139 2.13 5.39 -12.07
CA TRP A 139 3.53 5.01 -12.08
C TRP A 139 3.94 4.08 -13.25
N GLN A 140 2.99 3.33 -13.81
CA GLN A 140 3.23 2.46 -14.97
C GLN A 140 3.21 3.20 -16.31
N GLY A 141 2.60 4.37 -16.36
CA GLY A 141 2.52 5.20 -17.54
C GLY A 141 1.14 5.19 -18.22
N ASN A 142 0.65 4.06 -18.71
CA ASN A 142 -0.69 3.91 -19.35
C ASN A 142 -1.06 5.06 -20.31
N GLY A 143 -0.17 5.38 -21.26
CA GLY A 143 -0.32 6.52 -22.17
C GLY A 143 0.45 7.77 -21.76
N TYR A 144 1.12 7.73 -20.61
CA TYR A 144 2.05 8.74 -20.08
C TYR A 144 3.44 8.12 -19.95
N ALA A 145 4.42 8.90 -19.51
CA ALA A 145 5.74 8.35 -19.23
C ALA A 145 5.70 7.46 -17.97
N PRO A 146 6.26 6.25 -18.01
CA PRO A 146 6.43 5.43 -16.81
C PRO A 146 7.45 6.09 -15.87
N MET A 147 7.20 6.04 -14.57
CA MET A 147 8.02 6.76 -13.61
C MET A 147 9.28 5.99 -13.21
N GLY A 148 9.18 4.68 -12.98
CA GLY A 148 10.23 3.94 -12.29
C GLY A 148 10.43 4.46 -10.86
N LEU A 149 11.40 3.91 -10.14
CA LEU A 149 11.69 4.36 -8.77
C LEU A 149 12.27 5.78 -8.76
N ASP A 150 13.09 6.14 -9.75
CA ASP A 150 13.68 7.47 -9.86
C ASP A 150 12.63 8.55 -10.17
N GLY A 151 11.71 8.27 -11.07
CA GLY A 151 10.62 9.19 -11.41
C GLY A 151 9.69 9.44 -10.23
N ILE A 152 9.36 8.39 -9.46
CA ILE A 152 8.56 8.51 -8.24
C ILE A 152 9.26 9.43 -7.22
N GLU A 153 10.57 9.29 -7.05
CA GLU A 153 11.37 10.19 -6.20
C GLU A 153 11.26 11.64 -6.68
N GLN A 154 11.32 11.89 -7.98
CA GLN A 154 11.20 13.23 -8.53
C GLN A 154 9.80 13.84 -8.32
N VAL A 155 8.75 13.03 -8.35
CA VAL A 155 7.41 13.49 -7.97
C VAL A 155 7.39 13.95 -6.52
N VAL A 156 8.01 13.20 -5.60
CA VAL A 156 8.12 13.62 -4.19
C VAL A 156 8.81 14.97 -4.08
N TYR A 157 9.97 15.14 -4.71
CA TYR A 157 10.71 16.42 -4.65
C TYR A 157 9.91 17.59 -5.24
N HIS A 158 9.17 17.34 -6.33
CA HIS A 158 8.27 18.33 -6.89
C HIS A 158 7.17 18.73 -5.90
N LEU A 159 6.54 17.77 -5.23
CA LEU A 159 5.49 18.03 -4.25
C LEU A 159 6.02 18.79 -3.04
N LEU A 160 7.18 18.42 -2.51
CA LEU A 160 7.83 19.11 -1.39
C LEU A 160 8.15 20.56 -1.72
N LYS A 161 8.58 20.82 -2.95
CA LYS A 161 8.86 22.19 -3.43
C LYS A 161 7.57 22.99 -3.65
N THR A 162 6.54 22.37 -4.16
CA THR A 162 5.26 23.03 -4.51
C THR A 162 4.43 23.33 -3.28
N TYR A 163 4.45 22.45 -2.28
CA TYR A 163 3.63 22.54 -1.07
C TYR A 163 4.51 22.60 0.19
N PRO A 164 4.92 23.81 0.62
CA PRO A 164 5.82 23.97 1.76
C PRO A 164 5.26 23.45 3.09
N GLN A 165 3.94 23.26 3.19
CA GLN A 165 3.29 22.66 4.35
C GLN A 165 3.60 21.16 4.53
N ILE A 166 4.06 20.47 3.47
CA ILE A 166 4.46 19.08 3.60
C ILE A 166 5.73 18.98 4.46
N ASP A 167 5.67 18.10 5.46
CA ASP A 167 6.83 17.75 6.28
C ASP A 167 7.72 16.76 5.52
N PRO A 168 8.92 17.16 5.07
CA PRO A 168 9.80 16.28 4.31
C PRO A 168 10.30 15.08 5.11
N SER A 169 10.16 15.08 6.42
CA SER A 169 10.51 13.95 7.28
C SER A 169 9.41 12.88 7.34
N ARG A 170 8.19 13.21 6.92
CA ARG A 170 7.03 12.33 7.00
C ARG A 170 6.47 12.03 5.62
N VAL A 171 7.28 11.37 4.80
CA VAL A 171 6.92 10.90 3.46
C VAL A 171 6.81 9.38 3.48
N TYR A 172 5.67 8.89 3.03
CA TYR A 172 5.32 7.47 3.05
C TYR A 172 4.86 7.03 1.67
N ALA A 173 4.95 5.73 1.38
CA ALA A 173 4.40 5.12 0.18
C ALA A 173 3.62 3.86 0.52
N GLU A 174 2.55 3.62 -0.20
CA GLU A 174 1.73 2.42 -0.12
C GLU A 174 1.38 1.95 -1.53
N GLY A 175 1.18 0.67 -1.71
CA GLY A 175 0.71 0.15 -2.99
C GLY A 175 0.05 -1.21 -2.91
N LEU A 176 -0.72 -1.53 -3.96
CA LEU A 176 -1.39 -2.81 -4.15
C LEU A 176 -0.66 -3.63 -5.21
N SER A 177 -0.39 -4.92 -4.94
CA SER A 177 0.13 -5.87 -5.94
C SER A 177 1.43 -5.38 -6.57
N ALA A 178 1.48 -5.12 -7.87
CA ALA A 178 2.63 -4.49 -8.53
C ALA A 178 3.03 -3.16 -7.86
N GLY A 179 2.06 -2.38 -7.41
CA GLY A 179 2.30 -1.16 -6.63
C GLY A 179 2.92 -1.44 -5.26
N ALA A 180 2.54 -2.56 -4.62
CA ALA A 180 3.15 -3.00 -3.37
C ALA A 180 4.61 -3.41 -3.56
N ALA A 181 4.93 -4.14 -4.62
CA ALA A 181 6.30 -4.48 -4.97
C ALA A 181 7.14 -3.22 -5.25
N THR A 182 6.54 -2.23 -5.91
CA THR A 182 7.18 -0.94 -6.17
C THR A 182 7.40 -0.14 -4.87
N ALA A 183 6.41 -0.09 -3.96
CA ALA A 183 6.57 0.53 -2.65
C ALA A 183 7.68 -0.16 -1.82
N THR A 184 7.73 -1.49 -1.86
CA THR A 184 8.81 -2.28 -1.24
C THR A 184 10.18 -1.87 -1.79
N GLY A 185 10.29 -1.71 -3.11
CA GLY A 185 11.52 -1.24 -3.77
C GLY A 185 11.90 0.20 -3.39
N LEU A 186 10.92 1.09 -3.27
CA LEU A 186 11.15 2.47 -2.82
C LEU A 186 11.75 2.52 -1.42
N GLY A 187 11.22 1.74 -0.48
CA GLY A 187 11.75 1.70 0.89
C GLY A 187 13.18 1.20 0.98
N ILE A 188 13.63 0.39 0.04
CA ILE A 188 15.02 -0.09 -0.06
C ILE A 188 15.89 0.91 -0.82
N ARG A 189 15.57 1.22 -2.08
CA ARG A 189 16.39 2.05 -2.96
C ARG A 189 16.33 3.54 -2.62
N LYS A 190 15.18 4.02 -2.19
CA LYS A 190 14.93 5.42 -1.83
C LYS A 190 14.73 5.61 -0.33
N SER A 191 15.42 4.82 0.47
CA SER A 191 15.36 4.86 1.93
C SER A 191 15.69 6.25 2.52
N HIS A 192 16.43 7.07 1.80
CA HIS A 192 16.71 8.46 2.18
C HIS A 192 15.50 9.40 2.06
N VAL A 193 14.44 8.99 1.39
CA VAL A 193 13.20 9.76 1.19
C VAL A 193 12.09 9.25 2.09
N PHE A 194 11.83 7.94 2.07
CA PHE A 194 10.68 7.34 2.72
C PHE A 194 10.98 6.89 4.15
N ALA A 195 10.21 7.36 5.12
CA ALA A 195 10.32 6.91 6.51
C ALA A 195 9.72 5.53 6.72
N ALA A 196 8.62 5.23 6.04
CA ALA A 196 7.94 3.96 6.07
C ALA A 196 7.26 3.68 4.74
N VAL A 197 7.08 2.39 4.42
CA VAL A 197 6.32 1.94 3.26
C VAL A 197 5.37 0.81 3.65
N GLY A 198 4.23 0.74 2.96
CA GLY A 198 3.21 -0.28 3.12
C GLY A 198 3.00 -1.07 1.83
N ALA A 199 2.86 -2.38 1.95
CA ALA A 199 2.69 -3.29 0.83
C ALA A 199 1.45 -4.16 1.03
N GLN A 200 0.47 -4.00 0.13
CA GLN A 200 -0.77 -4.76 0.08
C GLN A 200 -0.68 -5.82 -1.02
N SER A 201 -0.79 -7.09 -0.66
CA SER A 201 -0.92 -8.22 -1.60
C SER A 201 0.27 -8.44 -2.54
N ALA A 202 1.45 -7.98 -2.19
CA ALA A 202 2.74 -8.33 -2.79
C ALA A 202 3.89 -7.86 -1.90
N GLY A 203 5.11 -8.09 -2.34
CA GLY A 203 6.32 -7.72 -1.64
C GLY A 203 7.52 -7.70 -2.60
N LEU A 204 8.50 -8.56 -2.41
CA LEU A 204 9.70 -8.63 -3.22
C LEU A 204 9.79 -9.97 -3.96
N THR A 205 9.83 -9.92 -5.29
CA THR A 205 10.08 -11.09 -6.12
C THR A 205 11.54 -11.09 -6.59
N THR A 206 12.33 -12.04 -6.10
CA THR A 206 13.77 -12.09 -6.41
C THR A 206 14.08 -12.71 -7.77
N ASP A 207 13.17 -13.49 -8.30
CA ASP A 207 13.31 -14.25 -9.54
C ASP A 207 12.85 -13.51 -10.81
N ARG A 208 12.36 -12.26 -10.67
CA ARG A 208 11.78 -11.51 -11.79
C ARG A 208 12.34 -10.11 -11.92
N TYR A 209 12.49 -9.69 -13.17
CA TYR A 209 12.61 -8.28 -13.54
C TYR A 209 11.23 -7.76 -13.92
N MET A 210 10.73 -6.81 -13.15
CA MET A 210 9.39 -6.24 -13.36
C MET A 210 9.43 -4.73 -13.15
N PHE A 211 8.63 -4.01 -13.90
CA PHE A 211 8.37 -2.57 -13.69
C PHE A 211 9.63 -1.69 -13.64
N GLY A 212 10.68 -2.08 -14.36
CA GLY A 212 11.92 -1.29 -14.43
C GLY A 212 12.92 -1.56 -13.31
N TYR A 213 12.74 -2.58 -12.49
CA TYR A 213 13.69 -2.99 -11.46
C TYR A 213 13.78 -4.51 -11.30
N SER A 214 14.90 -4.98 -10.78
CA SER A 214 15.15 -6.38 -10.45
C SER A 214 15.00 -6.58 -8.94
N GLY A 215 14.21 -7.58 -8.56
CA GLY A 215 14.08 -7.98 -7.15
C GLY A 215 15.40 -8.48 -6.55
N GLU A 216 16.21 -9.16 -7.34
CA GLU A 216 17.57 -9.56 -6.94
C GLU A 216 18.46 -8.34 -6.66
N ALA A 217 18.43 -7.33 -7.52
CA ALA A 217 19.17 -6.09 -7.31
C ALA A 217 18.75 -5.38 -6.02
N LEU A 218 17.44 -5.32 -5.73
CA LEU A 218 16.92 -4.75 -4.49
C LEU A 218 17.36 -5.54 -3.26
N MET A 219 17.36 -6.88 -3.32
CA MET A 219 17.87 -7.71 -2.23
C MET A 219 19.36 -7.44 -1.99
N ASN A 220 20.16 -7.33 -3.05
CA ASN A 220 21.59 -7.00 -2.95
C ASN A 220 21.80 -5.61 -2.33
N GLU A 221 20.97 -4.62 -2.69
CA GLU A 221 21.00 -3.30 -2.05
C GLU A 221 20.66 -3.37 -0.55
N ALA A 222 19.68 -4.18 -0.17
CA ALA A 222 19.36 -4.39 1.24
C ALA A 222 20.54 -4.97 2.01
N VAL A 223 21.27 -5.92 1.43
CA VAL A 223 22.51 -6.48 2.00
C VAL A 223 23.58 -5.40 2.14
N GLN A 224 23.81 -4.61 1.10
CA GLN A 224 24.82 -3.52 1.11
C GLN A 224 24.51 -2.43 2.15
N LYS A 225 23.22 -2.15 2.36
CA LYS A 225 22.75 -1.13 3.31
C LYS A 225 22.63 -1.64 4.75
N ARG A 226 22.92 -2.92 5.00
CA ARG A 226 22.71 -3.54 6.30
C ARG A 226 23.34 -2.73 7.43
N GLY A 227 22.48 -2.32 8.38
CA GLY A 227 22.88 -1.57 9.56
C GLY A 227 23.23 -0.09 9.32
N SER A 228 23.23 0.37 8.07
CA SER A 228 23.53 1.77 7.74
C SER A 228 22.29 2.65 7.58
N VAL A 229 21.15 2.05 7.27
CA VAL A 229 19.88 2.72 7.11
C VAL A 229 18.74 1.82 7.58
N GLU A 230 17.69 2.42 8.10
CA GLU A 230 16.48 1.73 8.52
C GLU A 230 15.27 2.34 7.81
N THR A 231 14.33 1.50 7.40
CA THR A 231 13.02 1.91 6.88
C THR A 231 11.96 1.01 7.50
N ALA A 232 10.89 1.59 8.04
CA ALA A 232 9.80 0.83 8.59
C ALA A 232 8.96 0.21 7.46
N TYR A 233 8.50 -1.02 7.65
CA TYR A 233 7.80 -1.81 6.63
C TYR A 233 6.52 -2.43 7.18
N PHE A 234 5.42 -2.17 6.50
CA PHE A 234 4.12 -2.79 6.77
C PHE A 234 3.76 -3.72 5.62
N SER A 235 3.49 -4.98 5.92
CA SER A 235 3.13 -6.01 4.93
C SER A 235 1.77 -6.59 5.27
N VAL A 236 0.82 -6.51 4.34
CA VAL A 236 -0.52 -7.07 4.51
C VAL A 236 -0.95 -7.84 3.28
N THR A 237 -1.61 -8.97 3.49
CA THR A 237 -2.13 -9.79 2.39
C THR A 237 -3.26 -10.71 2.87
N GLY A 238 -4.10 -11.12 1.91
CA GLY A 238 -5.11 -12.15 2.13
C GLY A 238 -4.51 -13.56 2.17
N THR A 239 -4.96 -14.39 3.09
CA THR A 239 -4.46 -15.78 3.21
C THR A 239 -4.90 -16.67 2.05
N ASP A 240 -5.96 -16.30 1.33
CA ASP A 240 -6.47 -16.99 0.14
C ASP A 240 -6.12 -16.29 -1.17
N ASP A 241 -5.08 -15.46 -1.16
CA ASP A 241 -4.59 -14.80 -2.36
C ASP A 241 -4.10 -15.84 -3.39
N GLU A 242 -4.75 -15.88 -4.56
CA GLU A 242 -4.44 -16.82 -5.64
C GLU A 242 -3.45 -16.24 -6.65
N VAL A 243 -3.24 -14.93 -6.65
CA VAL A 243 -2.34 -14.23 -7.59
C VAL A 243 -0.92 -14.17 -7.02
N VAL A 244 -0.80 -13.76 -5.77
CA VAL A 244 0.46 -13.77 -5.01
C VAL A 244 0.23 -14.60 -3.75
N PRO A 245 0.48 -15.91 -3.80
CA PRO A 245 0.13 -16.83 -2.72
C PRO A 245 0.80 -16.49 -1.39
N PHE A 246 0.07 -16.71 -0.30
CA PHE A 246 0.60 -16.55 1.04
C PHE A 246 1.76 -17.53 1.30
N VAL A 247 2.63 -17.20 2.24
CA VAL A 247 3.80 -18.03 2.57
C VAL A 247 3.39 -19.37 3.17
N ASN A 248 4.06 -20.43 2.74
CA ASN A 248 3.92 -21.78 3.30
C ASN A 248 5.25 -22.56 3.22
N GLU A 249 5.25 -23.79 3.71
CA GLU A 249 6.46 -24.64 3.74
C GLU A 249 7.04 -24.96 2.37
N ASN A 250 6.22 -24.88 1.31
CA ASN A 250 6.62 -25.28 -0.04
C ASN A 250 7.05 -24.09 -0.91
N ASN A 251 6.54 -22.88 -0.66
CA ASN A 251 6.77 -21.73 -1.53
C ASN A 251 7.73 -20.65 -0.98
N TRP A 252 8.15 -20.75 0.25
CA TRP A 252 8.81 -19.66 0.99
C TRP A 252 10.09 -19.12 0.32
N ARG A 253 10.83 -19.93 -0.44
CA ARG A 253 12.10 -19.51 -1.06
C ARG A 253 11.93 -18.37 -2.06
N THR A 254 10.83 -18.37 -2.79
CA THR A 254 10.48 -17.36 -3.80
C THR A 254 9.23 -16.57 -3.45
N ASN A 255 8.71 -16.78 -2.25
CA ASN A 255 7.50 -16.11 -1.79
C ASN A 255 7.73 -14.62 -1.61
N ALA A 256 6.87 -13.79 -2.24
CA ALA A 256 7.03 -12.36 -2.27
C ALA A 256 7.00 -11.71 -0.88
N PHE A 257 6.20 -12.25 0.04
CA PHE A 257 6.10 -11.70 1.41
C PHE A 257 7.32 -12.07 2.23
N PHE A 258 7.68 -13.35 2.26
CA PHE A 258 8.84 -13.81 3.02
C PHE A 258 10.14 -13.17 2.52
N CYS A 259 10.32 -13.05 1.21
CA CYS A 259 11.48 -12.35 0.62
C CYS A 259 11.52 -10.87 1.02
N ALA A 260 10.37 -10.19 1.05
CA ALA A 260 10.30 -8.79 1.50
C ALA A 260 10.61 -8.66 2.99
N TRP A 261 10.06 -9.53 3.85
CA TRP A 261 10.33 -9.49 5.28
C TRP A 261 11.83 -9.70 5.56
N THR A 262 12.45 -10.67 4.91
CA THR A 262 13.88 -10.94 5.08
C THR A 262 14.77 -9.83 4.51
N ALA A 263 14.37 -9.20 3.41
CA ALA A 263 15.07 -8.05 2.86
C ALA A 263 15.07 -6.86 3.84
N TYR A 264 13.93 -6.57 4.45
CA TYR A 264 13.83 -5.48 5.44
C TYR A 264 14.51 -5.82 6.76
N GLN A 265 14.44 -7.07 7.22
CA GLN A 265 15.26 -7.53 8.35
C GLN A 265 16.76 -7.30 8.07
N THR A 266 17.19 -7.67 6.87
CA THR A 266 18.59 -7.51 6.44
C THR A 266 18.99 -6.05 6.43
N MET A 267 18.27 -5.20 5.71
CA MET A 267 18.60 -3.77 5.59
C MET A 267 18.59 -3.07 6.95
N ASN A 268 17.58 -3.35 7.76
CA ASN A 268 17.40 -2.75 9.06
C ASN A 268 18.42 -3.25 10.13
N GLY A 269 19.31 -4.16 9.78
CA GLY A 269 20.30 -4.71 10.71
C GLY A 269 19.71 -5.59 11.81
N MET A 270 18.58 -6.24 11.51
CA MET A 270 17.89 -7.17 12.41
C MET A 270 18.39 -8.60 12.24
N GLU A 271 18.02 -9.49 13.15
CA GLU A 271 18.17 -10.93 12.94
C GLU A 271 17.28 -11.37 11.77
N VAL A 272 17.86 -12.10 10.81
CA VAL A 272 17.16 -12.50 9.59
C VAL A 272 16.59 -13.90 9.74
N SER A 273 15.28 -14.04 9.45
CA SER A 273 14.61 -15.33 9.38
C SER A 273 15.12 -16.12 8.19
N SER A 274 15.81 -17.23 8.42
CA SER A 274 16.43 -18.04 7.36
C SER A 274 15.43 -18.99 6.68
N ARG A 275 14.41 -19.43 7.42
CA ARG A 275 13.38 -20.35 6.99
C ARG A 275 12.11 -20.15 7.85
N PRO A 276 10.92 -20.27 7.26
CA PRO A 276 9.69 -20.31 8.06
C PRO A 276 9.68 -21.53 9.00
N ASP A 277 9.20 -21.31 10.20
CA ASP A 277 8.93 -22.32 11.20
C ASP A 277 7.53 -22.11 11.75
N PHE A 278 6.55 -22.84 11.22
CA PHE A 278 5.15 -22.71 11.57
C PHE A 278 4.81 -23.25 12.97
N SER A 279 5.80 -23.83 13.68
CA SER A 279 5.67 -24.11 15.12
C SER A 279 5.83 -22.85 15.98
N LYS A 280 6.54 -21.84 15.47
CA LYS A 280 6.72 -20.54 16.13
C LYS A 280 5.53 -19.61 15.94
N ASP A 281 4.96 -19.62 14.77
CA ASP A 281 3.74 -18.91 14.42
C ASP A 281 3.01 -19.66 13.31
N ALA A 282 1.79 -20.11 13.59
CA ALA A 282 1.03 -20.95 12.67
C ALA A 282 0.62 -20.24 11.38
N THR A 283 0.52 -18.91 11.40
CA THR A 283 0.14 -18.11 10.25
C THR A 283 1.35 -17.62 9.46
N PHE A 284 2.33 -17.02 10.12
CA PHE A 284 3.43 -16.33 9.45
C PHE A 284 4.72 -17.14 9.37
N GLY A 285 4.87 -18.16 10.19
CA GLY A 285 6.10 -18.98 10.23
C GLY A 285 7.33 -18.25 10.75
N ILE A 286 7.16 -17.10 11.40
CA ILE A 286 8.24 -16.33 12.04
C ILE A 286 7.82 -15.92 13.45
N ALA A 287 8.80 -15.84 14.37
CA ALA A 287 8.51 -15.41 15.72
C ALA A 287 8.17 -13.91 15.75
N LEU A 288 6.96 -13.60 16.17
CA LEU A 288 6.43 -12.25 16.23
C LEU A 288 6.10 -11.86 17.67
N LYS A 289 6.27 -10.59 17.98
CA LYS A 289 5.73 -9.97 19.21
C LYS A 289 4.41 -9.27 18.89
N ASP A 290 3.69 -8.89 19.94
CA ASP A 290 2.43 -8.13 19.84
C ASP A 290 1.44 -8.78 18.87
N ARG A 291 1.30 -10.10 18.98
CA ARG A 291 0.32 -10.83 18.18
C ARG A 291 -1.09 -10.43 18.62
N GLU A 292 -1.90 -10.08 17.65
CA GLU A 292 -3.30 -9.70 17.86
C GLU A 292 -4.19 -10.28 16.76
N VAL A 293 -5.45 -10.54 17.12
CA VAL A 293 -6.53 -10.86 16.19
C VAL A 293 -7.51 -9.70 16.21
N ILE A 294 -7.77 -9.14 15.05
CA ILE A 294 -8.60 -7.96 14.89
C ILE A 294 -9.88 -8.37 14.17
N SER A 295 -11.00 -8.21 14.83
CA SER A 295 -12.31 -8.42 14.23
C SER A 295 -12.74 -7.19 13.45
N THR A 296 -13.32 -7.41 12.27
CA THR A 296 -13.96 -6.36 11.48
C THR A 296 -15.48 -6.41 11.66
N ASN A 297 -16.19 -5.45 11.09
CA ASN A 297 -17.66 -5.43 11.12
C ASN A 297 -18.29 -6.58 10.31
N LYS A 298 -17.49 -7.29 9.54
CA LYS A 298 -17.92 -8.42 8.71
C LYS A 298 -17.32 -9.72 9.23
N ARG A 299 -17.51 -10.78 8.54
CA ARG A 299 -16.98 -12.13 8.86
C ARG A 299 -15.46 -12.27 8.63
N VAL A 300 -14.80 -11.21 8.20
CA VAL A 300 -13.35 -11.20 7.95
C VAL A 300 -12.63 -10.76 9.22
N THR A 301 -11.58 -11.47 9.58
CA THR A 301 -10.66 -11.10 10.67
C THR A 301 -9.27 -10.85 10.11
N MET A 302 -8.47 -10.07 10.82
CA MET A 302 -7.06 -9.88 10.55
C MET A 302 -6.24 -10.45 11.70
N GLU A 303 -5.07 -10.97 11.39
CA GLU A 303 -4.03 -11.30 12.35
C GLU A 303 -2.83 -10.42 12.10
N ALA A 304 -2.25 -9.91 13.16
CA ALA A 304 -1.07 -9.04 13.07
C ALA A 304 0.03 -9.49 14.03
N GLY A 305 1.26 -9.11 13.71
CA GLY A 305 2.42 -9.29 14.58
C GLY A 305 3.54 -8.36 14.17
N VAL A 306 4.52 -8.20 15.05
CA VAL A 306 5.58 -7.21 14.92
C VAL A 306 6.97 -7.82 15.10
N LEU A 307 7.90 -7.39 14.27
CA LEU A 307 9.33 -7.64 14.40
C LEU A 307 10.02 -6.37 14.93
N TYR A 308 10.73 -6.52 16.02
CA TYR A 308 11.44 -5.44 16.72
C TYR A 308 12.93 -5.46 16.46
N LYS A 309 13.53 -4.28 16.40
CA LYS A 309 14.95 -4.07 16.61
C LYS A 309 15.11 -3.29 17.93
N GLY A 310 15.56 -3.98 19.00
CA GLY A 310 15.44 -3.41 20.34
C GLY A 310 13.98 -3.11 20.67
N ASP A 311 13.67 -1.86 20.98
CA ASP A 311 12.31 -1.40 21.29
C ASP A 311 11.60 -0.76 20.09
N ILE A 312 12.19 -0.80 18.90
CA ILE A 312 11.64 -0.18 17.69
C ILE A 312 10.87 -1.23 16.86
N PRO A 313 9.56 -1.05 16.65
CA PRO A 313 8.72 -1.96 15.88
C PRO A 313 8.89 -1.71 14.38
N LEU A 314 9.98 -2.19 13.79
CA LEU A 314 10.36 -1.85 12.41
C LEU A 314 9.56 -2.54 11.32
N ILE A 315 9.01 -3.74 11.59
CA ILE A 315 8.23 -4.49 10.61
C ILE A 315 6.95 -4.95 11.25
N LYS A 316 5.81 -4.60 10.66
CA LYS A 316 4.51 -5.14 11.02
C LYS A 316 3.98 -5.99 9.88
N VAL A 317 3.57 -7.21 10.20
CA VAL A 317 2.98 -8.15 9.24
C VAL A 317 1.53 -8.40 9.61
N VAL A 318 0.66 -8.43 8.59
CA VAL A 318 -0.78 -8.61 8.74
C VAL A 318 -1.28 -9.62 7.73
N ALA A 319 -2.11 -10.55 8.18
CA ALA A 319 -2.85 -11.47 7.34
C ALA A 319 -4.35 -11.15 7.45
N VAL A 320 -5.01 -10.99 6.31
CA VAL A 320 -6.46 -10.88 6.23
C VAL A 320 -6.99 -12.29 5.98
N ASN A 321 -7.63 -12.87 6.97
CA ASN A 321 -8.04 -14.28 6.92
C ASN A 321 -9.12 -14.53 5.87
N ASP A 322 -8.94 -15.59 5.09
CA ASP A 322 -9.86 -16.01 4.03
C ASP A 322 -10.15 -14.93 2.97
N TYR A 323 -9.22 -14.00 2.80
CA TYR A 323 -9.32 -12.89 1.87
C TYR A 323 -8.37 -13.10 0.67
N GLY A 324 -8.76 -12.61 -0.50
CA GLY A 324 -8.01 -12.79 -1.75
C GLY A 324 -7.08 -11.62 -2.09
N HIS A 325 -6.81 -11.47 -3.39
CA HIS A 325 -5.86 -10.50 -3.94
C HIS A 325 -6.52 -9.15 -4.21
N TRP A 326 -6.68 -8.32 -3.16
CA TRP A 326 -7.24 -6.98 -3.31
C TRP A 326 -6.98 -6.10 -2.08
N ASN A 327 -7.23 -4.79 -2.23
CA ASN A 327 -7.29 -3.87 -1.11
C ASN A 327 -8.37 -4.28 -0.11
N PHE A 328 -8.11 -4.02 1.16
CA PHE A 328 -9.03 -4.25 2.25
C PHE A 328 -9.04 -3.01 3.16
N LYS A 329 -10.00 -2.12 2.97
CA LYS A 329 -10.02 -0.81 3.64
C LYS A 329 -9.80 -0.83 5.16
N PRO A 330 -10.31 -1.81 5.91
CA PRO A 330 -10.04 -1.86 7.36
C PRO A 330 -8.56 -1.94 7.73
N ASP A 331 -7.68 -2.47 6.88
CA ASP A 331 -6.25 -2.52 7.17
C ASP A 331 -5.53 -1.17 7.01
N ALA A 332 -6.12 -0.23 6.28
CA ALA A 332 -5.54 1.09 6.06
C ALA A 332 -5.29 1.85 7.38
N ARG A 333 -6.21 1.76 8.32
CA ARG A 333 -6.04 2.35 9.67
C ARG A 333 -4.84 1.73 10.39
N LEU A 334 -4.70 0.41 10.35
CA LEU A 334 -3.57 -0.29 10.96
C LEU A 334 -2.24 0.15 10.32
N MET A 335 -2.23 0.24 8.99
CA MET A 335 -1.04 0.65 8.23
C MET A 335 -0.66 2.09 8.54
N TRP A 336 -1.63 3.01 8.53
CA TRP A 336 -1.37 4.42 8.84
C TRP A 336 -0.89 4.60 10.28
N ASP A 337 -1.55 3.98 11.26
CA ASP A 337 -1.16 4.05 12.67
C ASP A 337 0.25 3.50 12.93
N PHE A 338 0.69 2.54 12.11
CA PHE A 338 2.07 2.08 12.13
C PHE A 338 3.03 3.09 11.48
N MET A 339 2.75 3.50 10.23
CA MET A 339 3.68 4.34 9.45
C MET A 339 3.86 5.73 10.07
N LYS A 340 2.81 6.34 10.59
CA LYS A 340 2.86 7.72 11.13
C LYS A 340 3.78 7.87 12.36
N GLN A 341 4.16 6.77 13.00
CA GLN A 341 5.09 6.77 14.12
C GLN A 341 6.55 6.99 13.70
N PHE A 342 6.83 6.90 12.42
CA PHE A 342 8.18 7.03 11.87
C PHE A 342 8.34 8.34 11.11
N SER A 343 9.51 8.93 11.29
CA SER A 343 9.96 10.06 10.47
C SER A 343 11.43 9.88 10.08
N ARG A 344 11.80 10.45 8.95
CA ARG A 344 13.19 10.45 8.49
C ARG A 344 13.77 11.84 8.62
N ASP A 345 14.78 11.98 9.44
CA ASP A 345 15.48 13.26 9.58
C ASP A 345 16.01 13.71 8.20
N PRO A 346 15.60 14.88 7.67
CA PRO A 346 15.99 15.30 6.33
C PRO A 346 17.48 15.57 6.20
N ARG A 347 18.15 15.92 7.30
CA ARG A 347 19.57 16.25 7.33
C ARG A 347 20.45 15.03 7.52
N THR A 348 20.17 14.21 8.52
CA THR A 348 20.98 13.05 8.89
C THR A 348 20.58 11.77 8.14
N LYS A 349 19.38 11.76 7.55
CA LYS A 349 18.74 10.58 6.93
C LYS A 349 18.47 9.42 7.89
N LYS A 350 18.59 9.64 9.18
CA LYS A 350 18.26 8.65 10.20
C LYS A 350 16.75 8.51 10.37
N LEU A 351 16.32 7.28 10.56
CA LEU A 351 14.93 6.98 10.94
C LEU A 351 14.73 7.33 12.43
N VAL A 352 13.63 8.01 12.70
CA VAL A 352 13.22 8.39 14.05
C VAL A 352 11.88 7.72 14.34
N TYR A 353 11.80 7.04 15.49
CA TYR A 353 10.58 6.43 16.01
C TYR A 353 10.04 7.24 17.17
N GLY A 354 8.78 7.59 17.13
CA GLY A 354 8.08 8.27 18.20
C GLY A 354 6.60 8.00 18.17
N LYS A 355 6.00 7.70 19.31
CA LYS A 355 4.55 7.55 19.43
C LYS A 355 3.88 8.90 19.12
N ARG A 356 3.01 8.94 18.12
CA ARG A 356 2.25 10.12 17.70
C ARG A 356 0.76 9.80 17.73
#